data_3a92a8eb25993acd67b6d67629f7e079
#
_entry.id   3a92a8eb25993acd67b6d67629f7e079
#
_cell.length_a   1.000
_cell.length_b   1.000
_cell.length_c   1.000
_cell.angle_alpha   90.00
_cell.angle_beta   90.00
_cell.angle_gamma   90.00
#
_symmetry.space_group_name_H-M   'P 1'
#
loop_
_entity.id
_entity.type
_entity.pdbx_description
1 polymer ?
#
loop_
_entity_poly.entity_id
_entity_poly.type
_entity_poly.pdbx_seq_one_letter_code
_entity_poly.pdbx_strand_id
1 'polypeptide(L)'
;LPGYGFSGEPAELGWDAGRTARAWAELMHRLGYTRYVAQGGDVGALVTDLMGRQAVEGLVGYHLNLLTAVLAVGDQLPKESEQERAAAEAVATFREDGFGYFLEMATRPQTIGYALLDSPVALAAWLLDHDTDSYYKISRAFVDGEPVGSLTRDSILDNITLYWLTGTGASAARSYWED
;
A
#
# COMPACT_ATOMS: atom_id res chain seq x y z
N LEU A 1 -4.71 -1.35 8.24
CA LEU A 1 -4.41 0.07 8.40
C LEU A 1 -5.70 0.83 8.75
N PRO A 2 -5.63 1.95 9.52
CA PRO A 2 -6.77 2.82 9.73
C PRO A 2 -7.36 3.31 8.40
N GLY A 3 -8.68 3.27 8.25
CA GLY A 3 -9.36 3.65 7.02
C GLY A 3 -9.36 2.61 5.89
N TYR A 4 -8.95 1.38 6.16
CA TYR A 4 -8.94 0.28 5.20
C TYR A 4 -9.77 -0.90 5.68
N GLY A 5 -10.55 -1.48 4.77
CA GLY A 5 -11.33 -2.69 5.02
C GLY A 5 -12.24 -2.58 6.25
N PHE A 6 -12.04 -3.45 7.24
CA PHE A 6 -12.85 -3.45 8.47
C PHE A 6 -12.32 -2.52 9.57
N SER A 7 -11.23 -1.78 9.34
CA SER A 7 -10.73 -0.79 10.28
C SER A 7 -11.55 0.50 10.21
N GLY A 8 -11.76 1.14 11.36
CA GLY A 8 -12.47 2.41 11.42
C GLY A 8 -11.77 3.50 10.61
N GLU A 9 -12.57 4.38 10.02
CA GLU A 9 -12.06 5.56 9.33
C GLU A 9 -11.55 6.58 10.33
N PRO A 10 -10.35 7.15 10.12
CA PRO A 10 -9.84 8.23 10.94
C PRO A 10 -10.76 9.47 10.89
N ALA A 11 -11.24 9.89 12.06
CA ALA A 11 -12.08 11.10 12.18
C ALA A 11 -11.25 12.39 12.30
N GLU A 12 -9.94 12.27 12.54
CA GLU A 12 -9.01 13.38 12.74
C GLU A 12 -7.92 13.37 11.67
N LEU A 13 -7.26 14.50 11.50
CA LEU A 13 -6.05 14.63 10.70
C LEU A 13 -4.82 14.06 11.43
N GLY A 14 -3.74 13.79 10.67
CA GLY A 14 -2.46 13.34 11.22
C GLY A 14 -2.39 11.85 11.51
N TRP A 15 -3.19 11.05 10.81
CA TRP A 15 -3.06 9.59 10.81
C TRP A 15 -2.04 9.14 9.76
N ASP A 16 -0.84 9.69 9.87
CA ASP A 16 0.33 9.29 9.10
C ASP A 16 0.87 7.89 9.51
N ALA A 17 1.85 7.42 8.80
CA ALA A 17 2.51 6.14 9.08
C ALA A 17 3.18 6.13 10.46
N GLY A 18 3.67 7.29 10.93
CA GLY A 18 4.27 7.42 12.25
C GLY A 18 3.27 7.28 13.40
N ARG A 19 2.07 7.86 13.26
CA ARG A 19 0.97 7.67 14.23
C ARG A 19 0.45 6.23 14.18
N THR A 20 0.34 5.66 13.00
CA THR A 20 -0.06 4.27 12.80
C THR A 20 0.94 3.31 13.48
N ALA A 21 2.24 3.55 13.36
CA ALA A 21 3.27 2.77 14.03
C ALA A 21 3.10 2.76 15.56
N ARG A 22 2.81 3.91 16.16
CA ARG A 22 2.51 4.01 17.61
C ARG A 22 1.22 3.29 17.99
N ALA A 23 0.19 3.39 17.15
CA ALA A 23 -1.07 2.69 17.39
C ALA A 23 -0.91 1.17 17.35
N TRP A 24 -0.08 0.63 16.45
CA TRP A 24 0.24 -0.80 16.41
C TRP A 24 1.01 -1.26 17.67
N ALA A 25 1.95 -0.47 18.14
CA ALA A 25 2.65 -0.77 19.40
C ALA A 25 1.69 -0.80 20.60
N GLU A 26 0.79 0.16 20.68
CA GLU A 26 -0.26 0.19 21.70
C GLU A 26 -1.23 -1.01 21.58
N LEU A 27 -1.58 -1.40 20.36
CA LEU A 27 -2.40 -2.59 20.12
C LEU A 27 -1.71 -3.86 20.64
N MET A 28 -0.43 -4.04 20.34
CA MET A 28 0.35 -5.19 20.82
C MET A 28 0.40 -5.22 22.35
N HIS A 29 0.60 -4.06 22.97
CA HIS A 29 0.56 -3.93 24.42
C HIS A 29 -0.80 -4.33 25.01
N ARG A 30 -1.92 -3.84 24.45
CA ARG A 30 -3.29 -4.19 24.87
C ARG A 30 -3.60 -5.67 24.72
N LEU A 31 -3.03 -6.32 23.71
CA LEU A 31 -3.15 -7.76 23.49
C LEU A 31 -2.22 -8.59 24.41
N GLY A 32 -1.40 -7.96 25.23
CA GLY A 32 -0.49 -8.61 26.17
C GLY A 32 0.82 -9.13 25.55
N TYR A 33 1.14 -8.72 24.32
CA TYR A 33 2.40 -9.08 23.69
C TYR A 33 3.53 -8.15 24.15
N THR A 34 4.45 -8.69 24.93
CA THR A 34 5.64 -7.96 25.43
C THR A 34 6.86 -8.13 24.52
N ARG A 35 6.81 -9.07 23.58
CA ARG A 35 7.86 -9.31 22.56
C ARG A 35 7.20 -9.76 21.27
N TYR A 36 7.50 -9.09 20.16
CA TYR A 36 6.94 -9.39 18.84
C TYR A 36 7.88 -8.99 17.72
N VAL A 37 7.64 -9.54 16.53
CA VAL A 37 8.28 -9.14 15.27
C VAL A 37 7.22 -8.48 14.41
N ALA A 38 7.58 -7.47 13.65
CA ALA A 38 6.72 -6.84 12.66
C ALA A 38 7.14 -7.21 11.24
N GLN A 39 6.18 -7.25 10.34
CA GLN A 39 6.43 -7.40 8.90
C GLN A 39 5.55 -6.41 8.13
N GLY A 40 6.10 -5.78 7.12
CA GLY A 40 5.37 -4.84 6.29
C GLY A 40 5.79 -4.83 4.83
N GLY A 41 4.81 -4.60 3.97
CA GLY A 41 4.96 -4.31 2.56
C GLY A 41 4.19 -3.05 2.20
N ASP A 42 4.52 -2.39 1.10
CA ASP A 42 3.88 -1.15 0.66
C ASP A 42 3.86 -0.09 1.79
N VAL A 43 2.74 0.58 2.06
CA VAL A 43 2.57 1.49 3.21
C VAL A 43 2.88 0.78 4.54
N GLY A 44 2.58 -0.52 4.65
CA GLY A 44 2.96 -1.32 5.81
C GLY A 44 4.47 -1.42 6.02
N ALA A 45 5.27 -1.33 4.96
CA ALA A 45 6.73 -1.25 5.09
C ALA A 45 7.17 0.07 5.73
N LEU A 46 6.56 1.18 5.34
CA LEU A 46 6.81 2.49 5.95
C LEU A 46 6.43 2.50 7.45
N VAL A 47 5.24 2.00 7.78
CA VAL A 47 4.79 1.86 9.18
C VAL A 47 5.77 1.00 9.99
N THR A 48 6.18 -0.14 9.44
CA THR A 48 7.09 -1.08 10.11
C THR A 48 8.50 -0.51 10.29
N ASP A 49 9.03 0.21 9.29
CA ASP A 49 10.31 0.93 9.40
C ASP A 49 10.24 2.00 10.49
N LEU A 50 9.14 2.76 10.54
CA LEU A 50 8.91 3.76 11.58
C LEU A 50 8.74 3.15 12.98
N MET A 51 8.15 1.97 13.13
CA MET A 51 8.16 1.23 14.40
C MET A 51 9.59 0.94 14.85
N GLY A 52 10.47 0.52 13.94
CA GLY A 52 11.89 0.29 14.21
C GLY A 52 12.62 1.58 14.62
N ARG A 53 12.44 2.65 13.85
CA ARG A 53 13.08 3.97 14.13
C ARG A 53 12.60 4.61 15.41
N GLN A 54 11.32 4.45 15.76
CA GLN A 54 10.75 4.94 17.02
C GLN A 54 11.13 4.06 18.22
N ALA A 55 11.80 2.92 17.99
CA ALA A 55 12.19 1.95 19.01
C ALA A 55 11.01 1.57 19.91
N VAL A 56 9.85 1.26 19.29
CA VAL A 56 8.62 0.95 20.02
C VAL A 56 8.84 -0.25 20.96
N GLU A 57 8.25 -0.19 22.15
CA GLU A 57 8.42 -1.22 23.17
C GLU A 57 7.94 -2.59 22.69
N GLY A 58 8.71 -3.63 22.99
CA GLY A 58 8.40 -5.02 22.66
C GLY A 58 8.78 -5.45 21.24
N LEU A 59 9.12 -4.52 20.34
CA LEU A 59 9.59 -4.87 19.00
C LEU A 59 11.03 -5.40 19.06
N VAL A 60 11.23 -6.68 18.75
CA VAL A 60 12.55 -7.32 18.80
C VAL A 60 13.20 -7.51 17.43
N GLY A 61 12.49 -7.24 16.36
CA GLY A 61 12.97 -7.30 14.99
C GLY A 61 11.86 -7.01 14.00
N TYR A 62 12.21 -6.70 12.76
CA TYR A 62 11.22 -6.49 11.71
C TYR A 62 11.76 -6.91 10.34
N HIS A 63 10.83 -7.18 9.44
CA HIS A 63 11.09 -7.54 8.05
C HIS A 63 10.32 -6.61 7.12
N LEU A 64 10.98 -6.15 6.06
CA LEU A 64 10.40 -5.33 5.00
C LEU A 64 10.56 -6.06 3.67
N ASN A 65 9.51 -6.21 2.92
CA ASN A 65 9.56 -6.68 1.53
C ASN A 65 9.51 -5.53 0.50
N LEU A 66 9.48 -4.28 0.97
CA LEU A 66 9.66 -3.07 0.18
C LEU A 66 10.49 -2.05 0.97
N LEU A 67 11.64 -1.69 0.45
CA LEU A 67 12.44 -0.57 0.98
C LEU A 67 11.98 0.72 0.31
N THR A 68 11.09 1.47 0.94
CA THR A 68 10.55 2.72 0.40
C THR A 68 11.62 3.75 0.06
N ALA A 69 12.75 3.74 0.79
CA ALA A 69 13.92 4.57 0.49
C ALA A 69 14.48 4.36 -0.94
N VAL A 70 14.32 3.16 -1.53
CA VAL A 70 14.75 2.86 -2.90
C VAL A 70 14.02 3.74 -3.91
N LEU A 71 12.73 4.03 -3.67
CA LEU A 71 11.96 4.93 -4.52
C LEU A 71 12.48 6.37 -4.48
N ALA A 72 13.04 6.82 -3.37
CA ALA A 72 13.59 8.16 -3.22
C ALA A 72 14.96 8.33 -3.91
N VAL A 73 15.78 7.28 -3.92
CA VAL A 73 17.16 7.33 -4.44
C VAL A 73 17.33 6.70 -5.82
N GLY A 74 16.26 6.39 -6.53
CA GLY A 74 16.24 5.59 -7.76
C GLY A 74 17.37 5.87 -8.78
N ASP A 75 17.68 7.14 -9.04
CA ASP A 75 18.76 7.53 -9.97
C ASP A 75 20.18 7.24 -9.44
N GLN A 76 20.29 7.04 -8.12
CA GLN A 76 21.55 6.76 -7.42
C GLN A 76 21.74 5.26 -7.15
N LEU A 77 20.82 4.41 -7.62
CA LEU A 77 20.97 2.96 -7.46
C LEU A 77 22.22 2.47 -8.19
N PRO A 78 22.97 1.52 -7.60
CA PRO A 78 24.09 0.89 -8.29
C PRO A 78 23.64 0.23 -9.60
N LYS A 79 24.50 0.22 -10.61
CA LYS A 79 24.23 -0.36 -11.94
C LYS A 79 25.39 -1.25 -12.41
N GLU A 80 26.12 -1.84 -11.47
CA GLU A 80 27.30 -2.64 -11.76
C GLU A 80 26.91 -4.05 -12.23
N SER A 81 26.02 -4.71 -11.52
CA SER A 81 25.50 -6.02 -11.88
C SER A 81 24.26 -5.96 -12.79
N GLU A 82 23.93 -7.08 -13.44
CA GLU A 82 22.70 -7.19 -14.24
C GLU A 82 21.45 -7.01 -13.37
N GLN A 83 21.46 -7.55 -12.16
CA GLN A 83 20.35 -7.42 -11.20
C GLN A 83 20.14 -5.95 -10.75
N GLU A 84 21.23 -5.23 -10.50
CA GLU A 84 21.15 -3.81 -10.13
C GLU A 84 20.64 -2.95 -11.28
N ARG A 85 21.06 -3.22 -12.51
CA ARG A 85 20.54 -2.54 -13.70
C ARG A 85 19.04 -2.80 -13.88
N ALA A 86 18.60 -4.05 -13.77
CA ALA A 86 17.20 -4.42 -13.85
C ALA A 86 16.36 -3.76 -12.76
N ALA A 87 16.89 -3.69 -11.52
CA ALA A 87 16.21 -3.00 -10.42
C ALA A 87 16.10 -1.49 -10.66
N ALA A 88 17.18 -0.85 -11.15
CA ALA A 88 17.17 0.57 -11.48
C ALA A 88 16.19 0.89 -12.62
N GLU A 89 16.12 0.04 -13.65
CA GLU A 89 15.18 0.17 -14.75
C GLU A 89 13.73 0.02 -14.28
N ALA A 90 13.46 -0.99 -13.44
CA ALA A 90 12.12 -1.18 -12.87
C ALA A 90 11.67 0.03 -12.05
N VAL A 91 12.55 0.63 -11.23
CA VAL A 91 12.23 1.86 -10.48
C VAL A 91 12.00 3.04 -11.41
N ALA A 92 12.78 3.18 -12.48
CA ALA A 92 12.60 4.25 -13.46
C ALA A 92 11.25 4.12 -14.17
N THR A 93 10.91 2.93 -14.67
CA THR A 93 9.62 2.63 -15.31
C THR A 93 8.46 2.90 -14.36
N PHE A 94 8.55 2.43 -13.10
CA PHE A 94 7.52 2.68 -12.11
C PHE A 94 7.29 4.18 -11.86
N ARG A 95 8.36 4.98 -11.81
CA ARG A 95 8.24 6.45 -11.64
C ARG A 95 7.63 7.14 -12.85
N GLU A 96 7.93 6.66 -14.06
CA GLU A 96 7.43 7.25 -15.30
C GLU A 96 5.97 6.89 -15.55
N ASP A 97 5.63 5.61 -15.45
CA ASP A 97 4.34 5.07 -15.89
C ASP A 97 3.45 4.56 -14.76
N GLY A 98 4.00 4.26 -13.59
CA GLY A 98 3.28 3.61 -12.49
C GLY A 98 2.91 4.50 -11.31
N PHE A 99 3.38 5.77 -11.25
CA PHE A 99 3.25 6.61 -10.07
C PHE A 99 2.03 7.53 -10.06
N GLY A 100 1.20 7.47 -11.09
CA GLY A 100 0.04 8.36 -11.29
C GLY A 100 -0.98 8.26 -10.15
N TYR A 101 -1.33 7.04 -9.73
CA TYR A 101 -2.27 6.80 -8.64
C TYR A 101 -1.81 7.44 -7.33
N PHE A 102 -0.52 7.33 -7.02
CA PHE A 102 0.07 7.90 -5.82
C PHE A 102 -0.05 9.42 -5.81
N LEU A 103 0.35 10.08 -6.90
CA LEU A 103 0.29 11.54 -7.02
C LEU A 103 -1.14 12.06 -6.91
N GLU A 104 -2.11 11.39 -7.52
CA GLU A 104 -3.53 11.77 -7.41
C GLU A 104 -4.01 11.65 -5.96
N MET A 105 -3.77 10.53 -5.29
CA MET A 105 -4.19 10.33 -3.91
C MET A 105 -3.43 11.22 -2.91
N ALA A 106 -2.14 11.45 -3.11
CA ALA A 106 -1.33 12.30 -2.25
C ALA A 106 -1.66 13.79 -2.38
N THR A 107 -2.22 14.23 -3.52
CA THR A 107 -2.48 15.65 -3.78
C THR A 107 -3.95 16.02 -3.86
N ARG A 108 -4.81 15.12 -4.32
CA ARG A 108 -6.25 15.35 -4.52
C ARG A 108 -7.10 14.14 -4.12
N PRO A 109 -6.92 13.61 -2.89
CA PRO A 109 -7.61 12.39 -2.44
C PRO A 109 -9.14 12.52 -2.49
N GLN A 110 -9.67 13.72 -2.24
CA GLN A 110 -11.10 13.98 -2.26
C GLN A 110 -11.70 13.83 -3.67
N THR A 111 -10.96 14.22 -4.70
CA THR A 111 -11.43 14.14 -6.09
C THR A 111 -11.66 12.69 -6.50
N ILE A 112 -10.64 11.83 -6.35
CA ILE A 112 -10.78 10.42 -6.67
C ILE A 112 -11.71 9.70 -5.68
N GLY A 113 -11.72 10.13 -4.41
CA GLY A 113 -12.57 9.58 -3.36
C GLY A 113 -14.05 9.59 -3.71
N TYR A 114 -14.56 10.62 -4.38
CA TYR A 114 -15.93 10.64 -4.85
C TYR A 114 -16.23 9.51 -5.85
N ALA A 115 -15.37 9.30 -6.83
CA ALA A 115 -15.54 8.22 -7.81
C ALA A 115 -15.47 6.84 -7.15
N LEU A 116 -14.55 6.64 -6.20
CA LEU A 116 -14.37 5.37 -5.49
C LEU A 116 -15.55 5.01 -4.57
N LEU A 117 -16.34 6.00 -4.13
CA LEU A 117 -17.54 5.79 -3.32
C LEU A 117 -18.84 5.75 -4.14
N ASP A 118 -18.87 6.36 -5.31
CA ASP A 118 -20.10 6.50 -6.12
C ASP A 118 -20.29 5.33 -7.09
N SER A 119 -19.22 4.69 -7.53
CA SER A 119 -19.30 3.66 -8.57
C SER A 119 -18.39 2.45 -8.29
N PRO A 120 -18.97 1.23 -8.18
CA PRO A 120 -18.17 0.02 -8.06
C PRO A 120 -17.30 -0.22 -9.29
N VAL A 121 -17.70 0.28 -10.47
CA VAL A 121 -16.90 0.21 -11.69
C VAL A 121 -15.71 1.15 -11.64
N ALA A 122 -15.88 2.37 -11.11
CA ALA A 122 -14.76 3.28 -10.92
C ALA A 122 -13.75 2.74 -9.90
N LEU A 123 -14.25 2.19 -8.79
CA LEU A 123 -13.41 1.52 -7.79
C LEU A 123 -12.66 0.33 -8.41
N ALA A 124 -13.35 -0.52 -9.17
CA ALA A 124 -12.73 -1.65 -9.85
C ALA A 124 -11.65 -1.19 -10.85
N ALA A 125 -11.95 -0.21 -11.70
CA ALA A 125 -10.99 0.33 -12.66
C ALA A 125 -9.75 0.88 -11.96
N TRP A 126 -9.92 1.62 -10.86
CA TRP A 126 -8.83 2.17 -10.08
C TRP A 126 -7.92 1.08 -9.48
N LEU A 127 -8.49 0.01 -8.94
CA LEU A 127 -7.73 -1.09 -8.34
C LEU A 127 -7.07 -2.00 -9.39
N LEU A 128 -7.68 -2.12 -10.59
CA LEU A 128 -7.18 -2.99 -11.65
C LEU A 128 -6.04 -2.33 -12.47
N ASP A 129 -6.07 -1.01 -12.60
CA ASP A 129 -5.11 -0.23 -13.39
C ASP A 129 -4.17 0.56 -12.47
N HIS A 130 -3.51 -0.16 -11.56
CA HIS A 130 -2.65 0.44 -10.55
C HIS A 130 -1.31 0.90 -11.15
N ASP A 131 -0.64 0.04 -11.89
CA ASP A 131 0.59 0.28 -12.64
C ASP A 131 0.73 -0.75 -13.76
N THR A 132 1.63 -0.48 -14.71
CA THR A 132 1.77 -1.29 -15.93
C THR A 132 2.00 -2.79 -15.65
N ASP A 133 2.90 -3.13 -14.72
CA ASP A 133 3.21 -4.54 -14.41
C ASP A 133 2.03 -5.22 -13.68
N SER A 134 1.44 -4.54 -12.72
CA SER A 134 0.24 -5.01 -12.00
C SER A 134 -0.95 -5.15 -12.94
N TYR A 135 -1.16 -4.19 -13.84
CA TYR A 135 -2.21 -4.25 -14.85
C TYR A 135 -2.12 -5.52 -15.69
N TYR A 136 -0.95 -5.88 -16.22
CA TYR A 136 -0.78 -7.10 -17.01
C TYR A 136 -1.06 -8.37 -16.20
N LYS A 137 -0.56 -8.45 -14.97
CA LYS A 137 -0.80 -9.60 -14.09
C LYS A 137 -2.27 -9.75 -13.72
N ILE A 138 -2.92 -8.64 -13.39
CA ILE A 138 -4.35 -8.59 -13.04
C ILE A 138 -5.20 -8.91 -14.26
N SER A 139 -4.89 -8.36 -15.44
CA SER A 139 -5.62 -8.63 -16.68
C SER A 139 -5.60 -10.11 -17.02
N ARG A 140 -4.47 -10.80 -16.90
CA ARG A 140 -4.38 -12.24 -17.12
C ARG A 140 -5.28 -13.03 -16.17
N ALA A 141 -5.23 -12.70 -14.88
CA ALA A 141 -6.05 -13.37 -13.89
C ALA A 141 -7.54 -13.07 -14.05
N PHE A 142 -7.91 -11.82 -14.35
CA PHE A 142 -9.29 -11.36 -14.40
C PHE A 142 -9.97 -11.63 -15.75
N VAL A 143 -9.31 -11.30 -16.86
CA VAL A 143 -9.89 -11.40 -18.20
C VAL A 143 -9.68 -12.79 -18.77
N ASP A 144 -8.45 -13.28 -18.75
CA ASP A 144 -8.10 -14.56 -19.39
C ASP A 144 -8.41 -15.77 -18.50
N GLY A 145 -8.62 -15.54 -17.20
CA GLY A 145 -8.84 -16.61 -16.22
C GLY A 145 -7.58 -17.41 -15.88
N GLU A 146 -6.40 -16.87 -16.19
CA GLU A 146 -5.11 -17.49 -15.92
C GLU A 146 -4.54 -17.00 -14.57
N PRO A 147 -4.56 -17.79 -13.50
CA PRO A 147 -4.04 -17.37 -12.20
C PRO A 147 -2.56 -16.97 -12.28
N VAL A 148 -2.20 -15.91 -11.57
CA VAL A 148 -0.81 -15.50 -11.39
C VAL A 148 -0.44 -15.65 -9.92
N GLY A 149 0.19 -16.76 -9.56
CA GLY A 149 0.37 -17.16 -8.18
C GLY A 149 -0.98 -17.41 -7.49
N SER A 150 -1.25 -16.70 -6.39
CA SER A 150 -2.55 -16.75 -5.69
C SER A 150 -3.57 -15.75 -6.23
N LEU A 151 -3.20 -14.91 -7.20
CA LEU A 151 -4.11 -13.93 -7.79
C LEU A 151 -5.05 -14.64 -8.76
N THR A 152 -6.33 -14.67 -8.41
CA THR A 152 -7.41 -15.24 -9.20
C THR A 152 -8.47 -14.18 -9.48
N ARG A 153 -9.37 -14.43 -10.42
CA ARG A 153 -10.51 -13.56 -10.67
C ARG A 153 -11.34 -13.32 -9.41
N ASP A 154 -11.61 -14.38 -8.65
CA ASP A 154 -12.41 -14.30 -7.42
C ASP A 154 -11.69 -13.49 -6.35
N SER A 155 -10.38 -13.68 -6.15
CA SER A 155 -9.61 -12.90 -5.17
C SER A 155 -9.57 -11.41 -5.51
N ILE A 156 -9.57 -11.04 -6.79
CA ILE A 156 -9.67 -9.65 -7.26
C ILE A 156 -11.06 -9.09 -6.96
N LEU A 157 -12.12 -9.84 -7.28
CA LEU A 157 -13.51 -9.43 -7.00
C LEU A 157 -13.78 -9.31 -5.51
N ASP A 158 -13.24 -10.21 -4.69
CA ASP A 158 -13.35 -10.15 -3.23
C ASP A 158 -12.71 -8.88 -2.67
N ASN A 159 -11.53 -8.51 -3.18
CA ASN A 159 -10.87 -7.26 -2.77
C ASN A 159 -11.69 -6.03 -3.16
N ILE A 160 -12.19 -5.94 -4.40
CA ILE A 160 -13.05 -4.85 -4.85
C ILE A 160 -14.32 -4.79 -4.00
N THR A 161 -14.94 -5.93 -3.73
CA THR A 161 -16.16 -6.04 -2.93
C THR A 161 -15.93 -5.59 -1.49
N LEU A 162 -14.78 -5.95 -0.89
CA LEU A 162 -14.42 -5.50 0.45
C LEU A 162 -14.39 -3.98 0.53
N TYR A 163 -13.67 -3.31 -0.37
CA TYR A 163 -13.60 -1.85 -0.39
C TYR A 163 -14.97 -1.21 -0.66
N TRP A 164 -15.74 -1.81 -1.57
CA TRP A 164 -17.07 -1.29 -1.92
C TRP A 164 -18.06 -1.38 -0.75
N LEU A 165 -18.15 -2.54 -0.11
CA LEU A 165 -19.11 -2.75 0.99
C LEU A 165 -18.74 -1.99 2.27
N THR A 166 -17.46 -1.76 2.50
CA THR A 166 -17.01 -0.99 3.67
C THR A 166 -16.96 0.51 3.42
N GLY A 167 -17.09 0.96 2.15
CA GLY A 167 -17.02 2.38 1.78
C GLY A 167 -15.64 3.00 1.98
N THR A 168 -14.58 2.18 2.05
CA THR A 168 -13.23 2.65 2.44
C THR A 168 -12.38 3.19 1.30
N GLY A 169 -12.91 3.36 0.10
CA GLY A 169 -12.17 3.92 -1.05
C GLY A 169 -11.63 5.32 -0.79
N ALA A 170 -12.46 6.22 -0.23
CA ALA A 170 -12.04 7.60 0.04
C ALA A 170 -11.06 7.70 1.22
N SER A 171 -11.26 6.93 2.30
CA SER A 171 -10.34 6.93 3.44
C SER A 171 -8.99 6.31 3.08
N ALA A 172 -8.98 5.30 2.23
CA ALA A 172 -7.76 4.73 1.67
C ALA A 172 -6.99 5.76 0.82
N ALA A 173 -7.68 6.51 -0.06
CA ALA A 173 -7.06 7.59 -0.83
C ALA A 173 -6.50 8.69 0.08
N ARG A 174 -7.24 9.08 1.12
CA ARG A 174 -6.80 10.10 2.08
C ARG A 174 -5.52 9.72 2.81
N SER A 175 -5.25 8.44 3.09
CA SER A 175 -4.04 8.02 3.78
C SER A 175 -2.75 8.45 3.07
N TYR A 176 -2.76 8.51 1.75
CA TYR A 176 -1.63 9.00 0.95
C TYR A 176 -1.36 10.49 1.10
N TRP A 177 -2.39 11.27 1.40
CA TRP A 177 -2.27 12.71 1.65
C TRP A 177 -1.77 13.01 3.07
N GLU A 178 -2.01 12.11 4.02
CA GLU A 178 -1.58 12.24 5.42
C GLU A 178 -0.07 11.92 5.59
N ASP A 179 0.55 11.11 4.70
CA ASP A 179 1.96 10.75 4.68
C ASP A 179 2.79 11.72 3.82
#